data_c88a7c4293709221938f577f01d35868
#
_entry.id   c88a7c4293709221938f577f01d35868
#
_cell.length_a   1.000
_cell.length_b   1.000
_cell.length_c   1.000
_cell.angle_alpha   90.00
_cell.angle_beta   90.00
_cell.angle_gamma   90.00
#
_symmetry.space_group_name_H-M   'P 1'
#
loop_
_entity.id
_entity.type
_entity.pdbx_description
1 polymer ?
#
loop_
_entity_poly.entity_id
_entity_poly.type
_entity_poly.pdbx_seq_one_letter_code
_entity_poly.pdbx_strand_id
1 'polypeptide(L)'
;NIASMAVLGRLVEVGLMGGSKVEVELGQLMGKRLQVTGTGLRGRSLEEKLAVTAQFKRHVLPHLASGSMKPVVDRSFPLEEVADAHRYMETNANFGKIILTID
;
A
#
# COMPACT_ATOMS: atom_id res chain seq x y z
N ASN A 1 7.20 -3.31 -14.08
CA ASN A 1 7.52 -4.13 -12.89
C ASN A 1 8.11 -5.50 -13.27
N ILE A 2 7.43 -6.29 -14.12
CA ILE A 2 7.89 -7.66 -14.51
C ILE A 2 9.28 -7.62 -15.13
N ALA A 3 9.55 -6.69 -16.04
CA ALA A 3 10.86 -6.54 -16.68
C ALA A 3 12.00 -6.29 -15.67
N SER A 4 11.74 -5.58 -14.59
CA SER A 4 12.73 -5.23 -13.56
C SER A 4 12.97 -6.32 -12.52
N MET A 5 12.15 -7.39 -12.52
CA MET A 5 12.28 -8.46 -11.54
C MET A 5 13.48 -9.37 -11.85
N ALA A 6 14.16 -9.79 -10.80
CA ALA A 6 15.19 -10.84 -10.89
C ALA A 6 14.55 -12.22 -11.14
N VAL A 7 15.39 -13.18 -11.53
CA VAL A 7 14.97 -14.60 -11.63
C VAL A 7 14.45 -15.09 -10.28
N LEU A 8 13.34 -15.82 -10.26
CA LEU A 8 12.60 -16.27 -9.06
C LEU A 8 12.01 -15.12 -8.24
N GLY A 9 11.92 -13.92 -8.82
CA GLY A 9 11.34 -12.75 -8.15
C GLY A 9 9.88 -12.95 -7.80
N ARG A 10 9.41 -12.20 -6.79
CA ARG A 10 8.01 -12.18 -6.35
C ARG A 10 7.43 -10.78 -6.50
N LEU A 11 6.25 -10.70 -7.08
CA LEU A 11 5.44 -9.49 -7.15
C LEU A 11 4.17 -9.72 -6.34
N VAL A 12 3.90 -8.84 -5.39
CA VAL A 12 2.65 -8.87 -4.61
C VAL A 12 1.85 -7.63 -4.96
N GLU A 13 0.71 -7.82 -5.62
CA GLU A 13 -0.20 -6.75 -5.98
C GLU A 13 -1.07 -6.38 -4.77
N VAL A 14 -0.93 -5.12 -4.32
CA VAL A 14 -1.63 -4.62 -3.12
C VAL A 14 -2.65 -3.54 -3.44
N GLY A 15 -2.65 -3.00 -4.66
CA GLY A 15 -3.58 -1.95 -5.08
C GLY A 15 -3.53 -1.71 -6.58
N LEU A 16 -4.60 -1.11 -7.11
CA LEU A 16 -4.84 -0.96 -8.53
C LEU A 16 -5.03 0.51 -8.93
N MET A 17 -4.16 1.39 -8.43
CA MET A 17 -4.25 2.84 -8.68
C MET A 17 -4.10 3.18 -10.17
N GLY A 18 -3.32 2.39 -10.92
CA GLY A 18 -3.14 2.54 -12.36
C GLY A 18 -4.19 1.81 -13.23
N GLY A 19 -5.20 1.21 -12.61
CA GLY A 19 -6.23 0.41 -13.29
C GLY A 19 -6.12 -1.08 -12.98
N SER A 20 -7.19 -1.82 -13.30
CA SER A 20 -7.33 -3.24 -12.98
C SER A 20 -7.05 -4.18 -14.15
N LYS A 21 -6.83 -3.63 -15.34
CA LYS A 21 -6.56 -4.41 -16.56
C LYS A 21 -5.22 -4.01 -17.13
N VAL A 22 -4.34 -4.99 -17.32
CA VAL A 22 -3.00 -4.80 -17.85
C VAL A 22 -2.66 -5.92 -18.84
N GLU A 23 -1.85 -5.61 -19.85
CA GLU A 23 -1.22 -6.61 -20.70
C GLU A 23 0.07 -7.11 -20.05
N VAL A 24 0.27 -8.41 -20.06
CA VAL A 24 1.43 -9.07 -19.46
C VAL A 24 2.11 -9.97 -20.48
N GLU A 25 3.42 -9.82 -20.62
CA GLU A 25 4.22 -10.71 -21.44
C GLU A 25 4.57 -11.99 -20.66
N LEU A 26 3.81 -13.06 -20.92
CA LEU A 26 3.95 -14.33 -20.22
C LEU A 26 5.33 -14.98 -20.44
N GLY A 27 5.99 -14.72 -21.56
CA GLY A 27 7.34 -15.19 -21.80
C GLY A 27 8.36 -14.73 -20.75
N GLN A 28 8.23 -13.50 -20.25
CA GLN A 28 9.06 -13.00 -19.16
C GLN A 28 8.76 -13.67 -17.82
N LEU A 29 7.46 -13.93 -17.55
CA LEU A 29 7.04 -14.68 -16.36
C LEU A 29 7.68 -16.07 -16.33
N MET A 30 7.58 -16.78 -17.44
CA MET A 30 8.12 -18.14 -17.61
C MET A 30 9.65 -18.15 -17.57
N GLY A 31 10.30 -17.31 -18.37
CA GLY A 31 11.76 -17.29 -18.49
C GLY A 31 12.45 -16.95 -17.18
N LYS A 32 11.88 -16.07 -16.37
CA LYS A 32 12.41 -15.72 -15.05
C LYS A 32 11.80 -16.53 -13.90
N ARG A 33 10.85 -17.44 -14.17
CA ARG A 33 10.15 -18.26 -13.15
C ARG A 33 9.56 -17.39 -12.04
N LEU A 34 8.87 -16.31 -12.41
CA LEU A 34 8.34 -15.32 -11.49
C LEU A 34 7.09 -15.84 -10.75
N GLN A 35 6.88 -15.31 -9.57
CA GLN A 35 5.65 -15.49 -8.80
C GLN A 35 4.90 -14.14 -8.76
N VAL A 36 3.65 -14.14 -9.21
CA VAL A 36 2.76 -12.98 -9.12
C VAL A 36 1.56 -13.38 -8.28
N THR A 37 1.28 -12.65 -7.24
CA THR A 37 0.17 -12.90 -6.33
C THR A 37 -0.50 -11.59 -5.93
N GLY A 38 -1.77 -11.67 -5.55
CA GLY A 38 -2.50 -10.54 -5.00
C GLY A 38 -2.70 -10.66 -3.49
N THR A 39 -2.88 -9.54 -2.83
CA THR A 39 -3.30 -9.49 -1.44
C THR A 39 -4.33 -8.39 -1.23
N GLY A 40 -5.16 -8.55 -0.20
CA GLY A 40 -6.13 -7.54 0.21
C GLY A 40 -6.57 -7.81 1.63
N LEU A 41 -6.83 -6.76 2.38
CA LEU A 41 -7.32 -6.87 3.75
C LEU A 41 -8.84 -6.79 3.83
N ARG A 42 -9.45 -5.99 2.95
CA ARG A 42 -10.88 -5.64 3.01
C ARG A 42 -11.81 -6.87 2.94
N GLY A 43 -11.49 -7.80 2.04
CA GLY A 43 -12.29 -9.02 1.80
C GLY A 43 -11.97 -10.20 2.71
N ARG A 44 -11.00 -10.07 3.63
CA ARG A 44 -10.62 -11.15 4.54
C ARG A 44 -11.67 -11.38 5.62
N SER A 45 -11.72 -12.60 6.15
CA SER A 45 -12.54 -12.94 7.31
C SER A 45 -12.16 -12.09 8.54
N LEU A 46 -13.05 -11.99 9.51
CA LEU A 46 -12.76 -11.28 10.76
C LEU A 46 -11.58 -11.94 11.50
N GLU A 47 -11.52 -13.26 11.50
CA GLU A 47 -10.45 -14.02 12.14
C GLU A 47 -9.07 -13.68 11.55
N GLU A 48 -8.94 -13.67 10.21
CA GLU A 48 -7.71 -13.27 9.53
C GLU A 48 -7.33 -11.82 9.83
N LYS A 49 -8.31 -10.91 9.87
CA LYS A 49 -8.07 -9.50 10.23
C LYS A 49 -7.56 -9.36 11.66
N LEU A 50 -8.15 -10.08 12.60
CA LEU A 50 -7.70 -10.10 14.00
C LEU A 50 -6.28 -10.64 14.13
N ALA A 51 -5.96 -11.74 13.43
CA ALA A 51 -4.62 -12.33 13.42
C ALA A 51 -3.57 -11.35 12.88
N VAL A 52 -3.84 -10.70 11.73
CA VAL A 52 -2.94 -9.69 11.14
C VAL A 52 -2.77 -8.49 12.08
N THR A 53 -3.85 -8.01 12.70
CA THR A 53 -3.82 -6.89 13.65
C THR A 53 -2.99 -7.23 14.89
N ALA A 54 -3.09 -8.45 15.40
CA ALA A 54 -2.27 -8.92 16.52
C ALA A 54 -0.78 -8.95 16.16
N GLN A 55 -0.42 -9.42 14.95
CA GLN A 55 0.95 -9.39 14.45
C GLN A 55 1.46 -7.95 14.30
N PHE A 56 0.67 -7.05 13.75
CA PHE A 56 1.02 -5.64 13.65
C PHE A 56 1.29 -5.01 15.02
N LYS A 57 0.38 -5.24 15.99
CA LYS A 57 0.55 -4.78 17.38
C LYS A 57 1.86 -5.27 18.00
N ARG A 58 2.19 -6.53 17.74
CA ARG A 58 3.37 -7.15 18.36
C ARG A 58 4.67 -6.69 17.71
N HIS A 59 4.70 -6.57 16.39
CA HIS A 59 5.95 -6.42 15.64
C HIS A 59 6.17 -5.03 15.03
N VAL A 60 5.14 -4.23 14.85
CA VAL A 60 5.24 -2.92 14.18
C VAL A 60 4.99 -1.77 15.16
N LEU A 61 3.95 -1.87 15.98
CA LEU A 61 3.55 -0.79 16.88
C LEU A 61 4.68 -0.33 17.83
N PRO A 62 5.55 -1.19 18.40
CA PRO A 62 6.68 -0.74 19.21
C PRO A 62 7.67 0.16 18.45
N HIS A 63 7.86 -0.07 17.16
CA HIS A 63 8.73 0.77 16.32
C HIS A 63 8.13 2.15 16.04
N LEU A 64 6.82 2.23 15.88
CA LEU A 64 6.10 3.50 15.78
C LEU A 64 6.18 4.27 17.12
N ALA A 65 5.97 3.58 18.24
CA ALA A 65 6.01 4.19 19.56
C ALA A 65 7.41 4.71 19.93
N SER A 66 8.48 4.00 19.55
CA SER A 66 9.86 4.43 19.77
C SER A 66 10.34 5.49 18.79
N GLY A 67 9.57 5.76 17.71
CA GLY A 67 9.98 6.67 16.65
C GLY A 67 11.03 6.12 15.70
N SER A 68 11.43 4.83 15.83
CA SER A 68 12.34 4.18 14.88
C SER A 68 11.68 3.94 13.51
N MET A 69 10.36 3.92 13.46
CA MET A 69 9.55 3.94 12.25
C MET A 69 8.62 5.15 12.31
N LYS A 70 8.62 5.97 11.28
CA LYS A 70 7.77 7.16 11.19
C LYS A 70 7.02 7.19 9.86
N PRO A 71 5.72 7.51 9.86
CA PRO A 71 5.03 7.80 8.61
C PRO A 71 5.57 9.10 8.01
N VAL A 72 5.69 9.14 6.70
CA VAL A 72 5.95 10.39 5.99
C VAL A 72 4.61 11.11 5.85
N VAL A 73 4.51 12.32 6.40
CA VAL A 73 3.35 13.19 6.23
C VAL A 73 3.71 14.27 5.23
N ASP A 74 2.94 14.35 4.15
CA ASP A 74 3.13 15.35 3.11
C ASP A 74 2.45 16.66 3.46
N ARG A 75 1.15 16.58 3.80
CA ARG A 75 0.31 17.75 4.07
C ARG A 75 -0.83 17.42 5.04
N SER A 76 -1.25 18.43 5.82
CA SER A 76 -2.44 18.35 6.67
C SER A 76 -3.49 19.34 6.20
N PHE A 77 -4.77 18.98 6.31
CA PHE A 77 -5.93 19.82 6.06
C PHE A 77 -6.87 19.74 7.26
N PRO A 78 -7.58 20.82 7.60
CA PRO A 78 -8.73 20.73 8.49
C PRO A 78 -9.80 19.80 7.90
N LEU A 79 -10.61 19.15 8.73
CA LEU A 79 -11.64 18.23 8.24
C LEU A 79 -12.65 18.93 7.32
N GLU A 80 -12.93 20.21 7.56
CA GLU A 80 -13.80 21.04 6.75
C GLU A 80 -13.30 21.20 5.30
N GLU A 81 -12.00 21.08 5.11
CA GLU A 81 -11.33 21.15 3.79
C GLU A 81 -11.10 19.78 3.15
N VAL A 82 -11.82 18.74 3.58
CA VAL A 82 -11.66 17.37 3.07
C VAL A 82 -11.77 17.28 1.55
N ALA A 83 -12.62 18.12 0.92
CA ALA A 83 -12.75 18.15 -0.53
C ALA A 83 -11.44 18.62 -1.22
N ASP A 84 -10.74 19.58 -0.64
CA ASP A 84 -9.43 20.03 -1.14
C ASP A 84 -8.34 18.98 -0.93
N ALA A 85 -8.36 18.30 0.22
CA ALA A 85 -7.48 17.17 0.49
C ALA A 85 -7.65 16.05 -0.56
N HIS A 86 -8.89 15.71 -0.92
CA HIS A 86 -9.18 14.74 -1.99
C HIS A 86 -8.71 15.23 -3.36
N ARG A 87 -8.98 16.48 -3.73
CA ARG A 87 -8.49 17.05 -4.99
C ARG A 87 -6.96 17.00 -5.06
N TYR A 88 -6.30 17.35 -3.97
CA TYR A 88 -4.84 17.27 -3.91
C TYR A 88 -4.33 15.82 -4.06
N MET A 89 -4.96 14.88 -3.40
CA MET A 89 -4.60 13.45 -3.52
C MET A 89 -4.75 12.94 -4.96
N GLU A 90 -5.82 13.36 -5.66
CA GLU A 90 -6.10 12.96 -7.04
C GLU A 90 -5.07 13.47 -8.05
N THR A 91 -4.33 14.54 -7.72
CA THR A 91 -3.23 15.03 -8.56
C THR A 91 -2.02 14.09 -8.53
N ASN A 92 -1.93 13.14 -7.58
CA ASN A 92 -0.76 12.30 -7.32
C ASN A 92 0.53 13.09 -7.03
N ALA A 93 0.42 14.35 -6.61
CA ALA A 93 1.57 15.19 -6.28
C ALA A 93 2.13 14.93 -4.88
N ASN A 94 1.34 14.29 -4.01
CA ASN A 94 1.72 14.02 -2.63
C ASN A 94 2.82 12.95 -2.52
N PHE A 95 3.78 13.19 -1.64
CA PHE A 95 4.79 12.20 -1.24
C PHE A 95 4.58 11.81 0.24
N GLY A 96 3.78 10.80 0.47
CA GLY A 96 3.43 10.35 1.82
C GLY A 96 1.93 10.46 2.10
N LYS A 97 1.59 10.67 3.37
CA LYS A 97 0.20 10.71 3.84
C LYS A 97 -0.35 12.13 3.86
N ILE A 98 -1.59 12.26 3.46
CA ILE A 98 -2.39 13.47 3.66
C ILE A 98 -3.21 13.23 4.94
N ILE A 99 -3.12 14.17 5.88
CA ILE A 99 -3.78 14.06 7.19
C ILE A 99 -4.95 15.03 7.23
N LEU A 100 -6.07 14.58 7.78
CA LEU A 100 -7.19 15.45 8.17
C LEU A 100 -7.11 15.66 9.68
N THR A 101 -7.10 16.94 10.11
CA THR A 101 -7.13 17.31 11.53
C THR A 101 -8.56 17.57 11.98
N ILE A 102 -8.87 17.20 13.21
CA ILE A 102 -10.14 17.43 13.88
C ILE A 102 -9.79 18.20 15.14
N ASP A 103 -10.28 19.43 15.25
CA ASP A 103 -10.11 20.31 16.41
C ASP A 103 -11.22 20.04 17.46
#